data_29cf59916396deb72aa010e4ab438df5
#
_entry.id   29cf59916396deb72aa010e4ab438df5
#
_cell.length_a   1.000
_cell.length_b   1.000
_cell.length_c   1.000
_cell.angle_alpha   90.00
_cell.angle_beta   90.00
_cell.angle_gamma   90.00
#
_symmetry.space_group_name_H-M   'P 1'
#
loop_
_entity.id
_entity.type
_entity.pdbx_description
1 polymer ?
#
loop_
_entity_poly.entity_id
_entity_poly.type
_entity_poly.pdbx_seq_one_letter_code
_entity_poly.pdbx_strand_id
1 'polypeptide(L)'
;MLLNINMDTLQEFFGIEKQDFDYDENKRKLVDNLDFLKSMSVEEQTFYKKWVEVQSLDKYMDKSIIAKNKIWTPTDLNDEKRTIKEIEEINPTVVYVKNKTNLDTDWIMMRTFVHTMAYDQTPGRFIKLLVTDGNKSNPRYLGAISMSSDVITITDRDKYIGWTSDQKLKDKKLNNSAIGSCIMATQPFGYNFLGGKLVAALVTGETVRNLWKELYGQVLAGITTTSLYGS
;
A
#
# COMPACT_ATOMS: atom_id res chain seq x y z
N MET A 1 26.09 -13.75 19.77
CA MET A 1 26.88 -12.52 19.67
C MET A 1 25.92 -11.37 19.83
N LEU A 2 25.69 -10.87 21.03
CA LEU A 2 24.81 -9.74 21.33
C LEU A 2 25.56 -8.47 20.89
N LEU A 3 25.06 -7.78 19.89
CA LEU A 3 25.51 -6.45 19.52
C LEU A 3 25.24 -5.50 20.69
N ASN A 4 26.30 -5.13 21.43
CA ASN A 4 26.26 -3.99 22.33
C ASN A 4 26.13 -2.72 21.46
N ILE A 5 24.91 -2.34 21.19
CA ILE A 5 24.64 -1.03 20.53
C ILE A 5 24.74 0.01 21.63
N ASN A 6 25.69 0.91 21.50
CA ASN A 6 25.86 2.03 22.43
C ASN A 6 24.65 2.97 22.30
N MET A 7 24.01 3.29 23.42
CA MET A 7 22.82 4.18 23.47
C MET A 7 23.11 5.58 22.93
N ASP A 8 24.32 6.10 23.07
CA ASP A 8 24.72 7.40 22.51
C ASP A 8 24.65 7.39 20.97
N THR A 9 25.03 6.28 20.34
CA THR A 9 24.96 6.10 18.88
C THR A 9 23.51 6.08 18.37
N LEU A 10 22.56 5.50 19.15
CA LEU A 10 21.14 5.51 18.79
C LEU A 10 20.51 6.89 18.95
N GLN A 11 20.90 7.64 19.98
CA GLN A 11 20.42 9.01 20.19
C GLN A 11 20.88 9.95 19.06
N GLU A 12 22.13 9.84 18.62
CA GLU A 12 22.70 10.60 17.51
C GLU A 12 22.03 10.25 16.18
N PHE A 13 21.71 8.96 15.98
CA PHE A 13 21.06 8.47 14.75
C PHE A 13 19.60 8.89 14.62
N PHE A 14 18.88 8.98 15.74
CA PHE A 14 17.44 9.34 15.76
C PHE A 14 17.17 10.82 16.04
N GLY A 15 18.22 11.65 16.28
CA GLY A 15 18.06 13.07 16.57
C GLY A 15 17.24 13.34 17.83
N ILE A 16 17.31 12.46 18.83
CA ILE A 16 16.59 12.59 20.10
C ILE A 16 17.39 13.53 21.01
N GLU A 17 16.86 14.71 21.29
CA GLU A 17 17.40 15.58 22.34
C GLU A 17 17.47 14.83 23.68
N LYS A 18 18.54 15.04 24.45
CA LYS A 18 18.70 14.48 25.80
C LYS A 18 17.55 14.97 26.71
N GLN A 19 16.43 14.27 26.69
CA GLN A 19 15.53 14.27 27.85
C GLN A 19 16.10 13.26 28.84
N ASP A 20 16.00 13.58 30.13
CA ASP A 20 16.37 12.65 31.21
C ASP A 20 15.67 11.31 31.00
N PHE A 21 16.39 10.36 30.40
CA PHE A 21 15.86 9.06 30.04
C PHE A 21 15.94 8.17 31.27
N ASP A 22 14.83 8.07 32.01
CA ASP A 22 14.71 7.10 33.08
C ASP A 22 14.68 5.68 32.50
N TYR A 23 15.84 5.03 32.51
CA TYR A 23 16.04 3.70 31.95
C TYR A 23 15.12 2.67 32.61
N ASP A 24 14.98 2.71 33.94
CA ASP A 24 14.20 1.72 34.66
C ASP A 24 12.70 1.88 34.45
N GLU A 25 12.21 3.09 34.40
CA GLU A 25 10.80 3.37 34.06
C GLU A 25 10.48 2.94 32.64
N ASN A 26 11.32 3.29 31.67
CA ASN A 26 11.10 2.92 30.27
C ASN A 26 11.23 1.42 30.04
N LYS A 27 12.16 0.75 30.73
CA LYS A 27 12.29 -0.72 30.72
C LYS A 27 11.01 -1.37 31.27
N ARG A 28 10.48 -0.89 32.39
CA ARG A 28 9.23 -1.39 32.96
C ARG A 28 8.06 -1.21 32.00
N LYS A 29 7.88 0.00 31.43
CA LYS A 29 6.84 0.28 30.43
C LYS A 29 6.95 -0.63 29.20
N LEU A 30 8.19 -0.92 28.74
CA LEU A 30 8.42 -1.85 27.64
C LEU A 30 8.01 -3.28 28.00
N VAL A 31 8.39 -3.77 29.19
CA VAL A 31 8.02 -5.10 29.65
C VAL A 31 6.50 -5.22 29.80
N ASP A 32 5.85 -4.25 30.42
CA ASP A 32 4.40 -4.22 30.60
C ASP A 32 3.68 -4.24 29.23
N ASN A 33 4.15 -3.47 28.24
CA ASN A 33 3.62 -3.49 26.88
C ASN A 33 3.82 -4.84 26.19
N LEU A 34 4.99 -5.46 26.36
CA LEU A 34 5.26 -6.78 25.78
C LEU A 34 4.38 -7.87 26.41
N ASP A 35 4.17 -7.82 27.71
CA ASP A 35 3.30 -8.77 28.40
C ASP A 35 1.82 -8.55 28.03
N PHE A 36 1.39 -7.31 27.88
CA PHE A 36 0.08 -6.98 27.34
C PHE A 36 -0.11 -7.55 25.92
N LEU A 37 0.85 -7.35 25.01
CA LEU A 37 0.79 -7.89 23.67
C LEU A 37 0.79 -9.42 23.64
N LYS A 38 1.54 -10.07 24.52
CA LYS A 38 1.57 -11.54 24.65
C LYS A 38 0.26 -12.12 25.19
N SER A 39 -0.49 -11.35 25.96
CA SER A 39 -1.80 -11.78 26.48
C SER A 39 -2.90 -11.79 25.44
N MET A 40 -2.67 -11.14 24.30
CA MET A 40 -3.62 -11.07 23.19
C MET A 40 -3.53 -12.28 22.26
N SER A 41 -4.66 -12.70 21.70
CA SER A 41 -4.69 -13.62 20.56
C SER A 41 -4.04 -12.99 19.33
N VAL A 42 -3.75 -13.78 18.30
CA VAL A 42 -3.17 -13.29 17.04
C VAL A 42 -4.08 -12.27 16.37
N GLU A 43 -5.38 -12.50 16.42
CA GLU A 43 -6.41 -11.61 15.87
C GLU A 43 -6.43 -10.28 16.63
N GLU A 44 -6.44 -10.32 17.96
CA GLU A 44 -6.40 -9.12 18.81
C GLU A 44 -5.13 -8.32 18.60
N GLN A 45 -3.97 -8.96 18.48
CA GLN A 45 -2.71 -8.29 18.15
C GLN A 45 -2.79 -7.57 16.78
N THR A 46 -3.44 -8.19 15.80
CA THR A 46 -3.64 -7.61 14.48
C THR A 46 -4.53 -6.36 14.55
N PHE A 47 -5.64 -6.43 15.28
CA PHE A 47 -6.52 -5.29 15.52
C PHE A 47 -5.81 -4.17 16.29
N TYR A 48 -5.07 -4.50 17.32
CA TYR A 48 -4.32 -3.53 18.11
C TYR A 48 -3.28 -2.79 17.27
N LYS A 49 -2.49 -3.51 16.46
CA LYS A 49 -1.53 -2.90 15.53
C LYS A 49 -2.23 -1.95 14.57
N LYS A 50 -3.37 -2.36 14.01
CA LYS A 50 -4.15 -1.50 13.11
C LYS A 50 -4.70 -0.28 13.84
N TRP A 51 -5.19 -0.44 15.05
CA TRP A 51 -5.67 0.66 15.86
C TRP A 51 -4.56 1.68 16.15
N VAL A 52 -3.36 1.22 16.55
CA VAL A 52 -2.20 2.09 16.78
C VAL A 52 -1.79 2.80 15.50
N GLU A 53 -1.80 2.11 14.35
CA GLU A 53 -1.53 2.71 13.04
C GLU A 53 -2.52 3.85 12.75
N VAL A 54 -3.82 3.63 12.98
CA VAL A 54 -4.87 4.64 12.78
C VAL A 54 -4.67 5.82 13.72
N GLN A 55 -4.39 5.58 15.00
CA GLN A 55 -4.11 6.66 15.98
C GLN A 55 -2.91 7.52 15.57
N SER A 56 -1.89 6.90 14.98
CA SER A 56 -0.71 7.64 14.51
C SER A 56 -0.97 8.52 13.28
N LEU A 57 -2.14 8.41 12.65
CA LEU A 57 -2.51 9.19 11.47
C LEU A 57 -2.89 10.63 11.76
N ASP A 58 -3.17 11.02 13.00
CA ASP A 58 -3.55 12.38 13.38
C ASP A 58 -2.55 13.40 12.82
N LYS A 59 -1.27 13.10 12.88
CA LYS A 59 -0.20 13.94 12.31
C LYS A 59 -0.30 14.15 10.79
N TYR A 60 -1.07 13.31 10.08
CA TYR A 60 -1.28 13.40 8.64
C TYR A 60 -2.63 14.05 8.29
N MET A 61 -3.55 14.19 9.24
CA MET A 61 -4.93 14.64 8.98
C MET A 61 -4.98 16.03 8.36
N ASP A 62 -4.16 16.98 8.81
CA ASP A 62 -4.09 18.33 8.24
C ASP A 62 -3.61 18.34 6.77
N LYS A 63 -2.82 17.34 6.40
CA LYS A 63 -2.26 17.16 5.06
C LYS A 63 -2.99 16.09 4.28
N SER A 64 -4.03 15.51 4.85
CA SER A 64 -4.71 14.36 4.29
C SER A 64 -5.49 14.68 3.03
N ILE A 65 -5.73 13.64 2.24
CA ILE A 65 -6.59 13.65 1.07
C ILE A 65 -8.03 14.05 1.40
N ILE A 66 -8.52 13.75 2.61
CA ILE A 66 -9.87 14.12 3.06
C ILE A 66 -9.95 15.62 3.28
N ALA A 67 -9.04 16.20 4.06
CA ALA A 67 -9.02 17.62 4.35
C ALA A 67 -8.87 18.48 3.09
N LYS A 68 -8.15 17.96 2.08
CA LYS A 68 -7.93 18.65 0.80
C LYS A 68 -8.94 18.27 -0.29
N ASN A 69 -9.95 17.51 0.03
CA ASN A 69 -10.96 17.01 -0.93
C ASN A 69 -10.34 16.32 -2.16
N LYS A 70 -9.32 15.50 -1.93
CA LYS A 70 -8.60 14.82 -3.02
C LYS A 70 -9.21 13.48 -3.43
N ILE A 71 -10.19 12.96 -2.69
CA ILE A 71 -10.90 11.74 -3.07
C ILE A 71 -11.98 12.09 -4.07
N TRP A 72 -12.04 11.36 -5.17
CA TRP A 72 -13.10 11.55 -6.14
C TRP A 72 -14.46 11.19 -5.55
N THR A 73 -15.38 12.10 -5.65
CA THR A 73 -16.79 11.93 -5.30
C THR A 73 -17.64 12.65 -6.35
N PRO A 74 -18.83 12.13 -6.70
CA PRO A 74 -19.76 12.87 -7.52
C PRO A 74 -20.14 14.21 -6.85
N THR A 75 -20.49 15.17 -7.65
CA THR A 75 -20.92 16.49 -7.14
C THR A 75 -22.25 16.39 -6.37
N ASP A 76 -23.16 15.56 -6.86
CA ASP A 76 -24.43 15.28 -6.21
C ASP A 76 -24.83 13.81 -6.43
N LEU A 77 -24.78 13.03 -5.35
CA LEU A 77 -25.14 11.61 -5.37
C LEU A 77 -26.63 11.36 -5.66
N ASN A 78 -27.49 12.35 -5.47
CA ASN A 78 -28.92 12.24 -5.74
C ASN A 78 -29.27 12.58 -7.20
N ASP A 79 -28.37 13.20 -7.94
CA ASP A 79 -28.55 13.47 -9.38
C ASP A 79 -27.84 12.37 -10.18
N GLU A 80 -28.60 11.31 -10.49
CA GLU A 80 -28.11 10.14 -11.25
C GLU A 80 -27.55 10.54 -12.63
N LYS A 81 -28.24 11.40 -13.36
CA LYS A 81 -27.82 11.81 -14.71
C LYS A 81 -26.49 12.55 -14.69
N ARG A 82 -26.34 13.45 -13.72
CA ARG A 82 -25.10 14.17 -13.51
C ARG A 82 -23.98 13.26 -13.09
N THR A 83 -24.24 12.35 -12.15
CA THR A 83 -23.26 11.37 -11.68
C THR A 83 -22.77 10.47 -12.81
N ILE A 84 -23.66 9.96 -13.66
CA ILE A 84 -23.30 9.18 -14.85
C ILE A 84 -22.35 9.98 -15.76
N LYS A 85 -22.70 11.22 -16.06
CA LYS A 85 -21.88 12.09 -16.91
C LYS A 85 -20.48 12.33 -16.29
N GLU A 86 -20.42 12.60 -14.99
CA GLU A 86 -19.16 12.80 -14.28
C GLU A 86 -18.28 11.53 -14.30
N ILE A 87 -18.90 10.34 -14.27
CA ILE A 87 -18.18 9.05 -14.40
C ILE A 87 -17.67 8.86 -15.83
N GLU A 88 -18.47 9.17 -16.84
CA GLU A 88 -18.07 9.08 -18.24
C GLU A 88 -16.93 10.04 -18.62
N GLU A 89 -16.82 11.17 -17.92
CA GLU A 89 -15.75 12.15 -18.10
C GLU A 89 -14.42 11.74 -17.43
N ILE A 90 -14.41 10.69 -16.60
CA ILE A 90 -13.18 10.19 -15.97
C ILE A 90 -12.21 9.70 -17.05
N ASN A 91 -11.01 10.27 -17.05
CA ASN A 91 -9.89 9.78 -17.85
C ASN A 91 -8.78 9.29 -16.94
N PRO A 92 -8.85 8.04 -16.44
CA PRO A 92 -8.02 7.55 -15.36
C PRO A 92 -6.55 7.57 -15.74
N THR A 93 -5.73 8.14 -14.85
CA THR A 93 -4.29 8.26 -15.02
C THR A 93 -3.56 7.60 -13.84
N VAL A 94 -2.54 6.81 -14.17
CA VAL A 94 -1.69 6.16 -13.17
C VAL A 94 -0.47 7.02 -12.89
N VAL A 95 -0.26 7.36 -11.63
CA VAL A 95 0.84 8.22 -11.16
C VAL A 95 1.79 7.41 -10.27
N TYR A 96 3.09 7.42 -10.62
CA TYR A 96 4.11 6.79 -9.79
C TYR A 96 4.38 7.60 -8.51
N VAL A 97 4.38 6.93 -7.38
CA VAL A 97 4.60 7.52 -6.07
C VAL A 97 6.01 7.23 -5.60
N LYS A 98 6.85 8.27 -5.59
CA LYS A 98 8.20 8.19 -5.03
C LYS A 98 8.13 8.26 -3.51
N ASN A 99 8.97 7.48 -2.83
CA ASN A 99 9.08 7.50 -1.38
C ASN A 99 9.43 8.89 -0.84
N LYS A 100 8.94 9.21 0.35
CA LYS A 100 9.19 10.47 1.08
C LYS A 100 8.71 11.73 0.33
N THR A 101 7.69 11.62 -0.49
CA THR A 101 7.01 12.75 -1.15
C THR A 101 5.62 12.98 -0.53
N ASN A 102 4.98 14.10 -0.88
CA ASN A 102 3.59 14.34 -0.49
C ASN A 102 2.64 13.26 -1.04
N LEU A 103 2.92 12.74 -2.25
CA LEU A 103 2.16 11.65 -2.85
C LEU A 103 2.32 10.34 -2.05
N ASP A 104 3.47 10.12 -1.44
CA ASP A 104 3.69 8.96 -0.56
C ASP A 104 2.79 9.03 0.69
N THR A 105 2.69 10.21 1.28
CA THR A 105 1.75 10.45 2.39
C THR A 105 0.30 10.23 1.95
N ASP A 106 -0.10 10.78 0.82
CA ASP A 106 -1.45 10.60 0.27
C ASP A 106 -1.73 9.11 -0.01
N TRP A 107 -0.75 8.37 -0.56
CA TRP A 107 -0.88 6.93 -0.82
C TRP A 107 -1.09 6.13 0.47
N ILE A 108 -0.28 6.40 1.51
CA ILE A 108 -0.40 5.75 2.82
C ILE A 108 -1.78 6.00 3.40
N MET A 109 -2.24 7.25 3.37
CA MET A 109 -3.56 7.64 3.87
C MET A 109 -4.68 6.91 3.15
N MET A 110 -4.68 6.94 1.81
CA MET A 110 -5.69 6.25 1.02
C MET A 110 -5.74 4.77 1.31
N ARG A 111 -4.57 4.12 1.33
CA ARG A 111 -4.50 2.70 1.64
C ARG A 111 -5.06 2.40 3.04
N THR A 112 -4.71 3.19 4.04
CA THR A 112 -5.17 2.97 5.41
C THR A 112 -6.68 3.13 5.57
N PHE A 113 -7.33 4.05 4.83
CA PHE A 113 -8.77 4.22 4.89
C PHE A 113 -9.56 3.08 4.25
N VAL A 114 -9.01 2.45 3.22
CA VAL A 114 -9.75 1.47 2.41
C VAL A 114 -9.34 0.04 2.71
N HIS A 115 -8.14 -0.18 3.21
CA HIS A 115 -7.59 -1.53 3.41
C HIS A 115 -7.38 -1.86 4.89
N THR A 116 -8.01 -2.93 5.33
CA THR A 116 -7.99 -3.36 6.75
C THR A 116 -6.74 -4.14 7.16
N MET A 117 -5.97 -4.67 6.19
CA MET A 117 -4.78 -5.45 6.48
C MET A 117 -3.59 -4.55 6.82
N ALA A 118 -2.72 -4.99 7.73
CA ALA A 118 -1.47 -4.30 8.00
C ALA A 118 -0.63 -4.15 6.72
N TYR A 119 0.11 -3.05 6.63
CA TYR A 119 0.98 -2.80 5.50
C TYR A 119 2.43 -3.11 5.88
N ASP A 120 2.94 -4.17 5.29
CA ASP A 120 4.35 -4.52 5.38
C ASP A 120 4.98 -4.40 3.99
N GLN A 121 6.01 -3.57 3.89
CA GLN A 121 6.80 -3.50 2.67
C GLN A 121 7.67 -4.74 2.58
N THR A 122 7.43 -5.56 1.56
CA THR A 122 8.28 -6.73 1.29
C THR A 122 9.64 -6.30 0.73
N PRO A 123 10.74 -6.99 1.09
CA PRO A 123 12.04 -6.77 0.47
C PRO A 123 12.01 -7.00 -1.04
N GLY A 124 12.84 -6.26 -1.77
CA GLY A 124 12.99 -6.41 -3.21
C GLY A 124 12.36 -5.29 -4.01
N ARG A 125 11.89 -5.62 -5.21
CA ARG A 125 11.22 -4.65 -6.10
C ARG A 125 9.90 -4.24 -5.47
N PHE A 126 9.63 -2.95 -5.46
CA PHE A 126 8.41 -2.41 -4.86
C PHE A 126 8.04 -1.07 -5.51
N ILE A 127 6.81 -0.94 -5.98
CA ILE A 127 6.26 0.31 -6.49
C ILE A 127 4.93 0.65 -5.84
N LYS A 128 4.70 1.92 -5.65
CA LYS A 128 3.42 2.52 -5.24
C LYS A 128 2.88 3.38 -6.38
N LEU A 129 1.59 3.25 -6.63
CA LEU A 129 0.91 4.00 -7.68
C LEU A 129 -0.39 4.56 -7.12
N LEU A 130 -0.73 5.78 -7.55
CA LEU A 130 -2.05 6.39 -7.35
C LEU A 130 -2.78 6.40 -8.68
N VAL A 131 -4.08 6.14 -8.64
CA VAL A 131 -4.96 6.31 -9.79
C VAL A 131 -5.75 7.59 -9.59
N THR A 132 -5.72 8.49 -10.55
CA THR A 132 -6.45 9.76 -10.53
C THR A 132 -7.51 9.82 -11.62
N ASP A 133 -8.44 10.77 -11.50
CA ASP A 133 -9.51 11.02 -12.46
C ASP A 133 -9.03 11.66 -13.78
N GLY A 134 -7.74 11.98 -13.88
CA GLY A 134 -7.13 12.59 -15.06
C GLY A 134 -7.30 14.11 -15.15
N ASN A 135 -7.94 14.74 -14.17
CA ASN A 135 -8.02 16.20 -14.12
C ASN A 135 -6.64 16.79 -13.82
N LYS A 136 -6.08 17.53 -14.78
CA LYS A 136 -4.72 18.09 -14.66
C LYS A 136 -4.62 19.23 -13.64
N SER A 137 -5.70 19.99 -13.45
CA SER A 137 -5.70 21.16 -12.57
C SER A 137 -5.93 20.79 -11.11
N ASN A 138 -6.76 19.80 -10.86
CA ASN A 138 -7.10 19.33 -9.52
C ASN A 138 -7.39 17.82 -9.55
N PRO A 139 -6.34 16.99 -9.65
CA PRO A 139 -6.50 15.54 -9.73
C PRO A 139 -7.10 14.98 -8.43
N ARG A 140 -8.15 14.18 -8.56
CA ARG A 140 -8.78 13.47 -7.45
C ARG A 140 -8.48 11.98 -7.54
N TYR A 141 -8.29 11.35 -6.40
CA TYR A 141 -7.88 9.95 -6.32
C TYR A 141 -9.07 9.01 -6.51
N LEU A 142 -8.89 8.04 -7.39
CA LEU A 142 -9.81 6.92 -7.67
C LEU A 142 -9.35 5.63 -7.00
N GLY A 143 -8.06 5.48 -6.74
CA GLY A 143 -7.52 4.27 -6.15
C GLY A 143 -6.04 4.34 -5.82
N ALA A 144 -5.57 3.32 -5.12
CA ALA A 144 -4.18 3.11 -4.76
C ALA A 144 -3.74 1.69 -5.09
N ILE A 145 -2.51 1.56 -5.56
CA ILE A 145 -1.93 0.29 -5.98
C ILE A 145 -0.53 0.17 -5.36
N SER A 146 -0.18 -1.02 -4.90
CA SER A 146 1.21 -1.41 -4.70
C SER A 146 1.50 -2.75 -5.34
N MET A 147 2.69 -2.85 -5.90
CA MET A 147 3.21 -4.08 -6.49
C MET A 147 4.59 -4.36 -5.94
N SER A 148 4.88 -5.63 -5.69
CA SER A 148 6.17 -6.09 -5.18
C SER A 148 6.72 -7.25 -5.98
N SER A 149 7.96 -7.66 -5.65
CA SER A 149 8.52 -8.91 -6.16
C SER A 149 7.53 -10.04 -5.92
N ASP A 150 7.38 -10.91 -6.92
CA ASP A 150 6.50 -12.07 -6.80
C ASP A 150 7.10 -13.09 -5.82
N VAL A 151 6.24 -13.86 -5.17
CA VAL A 151 6.68 -14.92 -4.25
C VAL A 151 7.11 -16.16 -5.00
N ILE A 152 8.10 -16.87 -4.46
CA ILE A 152 8.74 -18.00 -5.13
C ILE A 152 7.75 -19.12 -5.46
N THR A 153 6.82 -19.40 -4.55
CA THR A 153 5.87 -20.50 -4.72
C THR A 153 4.44 -20.02 -4.46
N ILE A 154 3.63 -20.10 -5.49
CA ILE A 154 2.17 -20.04 -5.44
C ILE A 154 1.66 -21.19 -6.27
N THR A 155 1.14 -22.22 -5.61
CA THR A 155 0.82 -23.50 -6.24
C THR A 155 -0.11 -23.37 -7.44
N ASP A 156 -1.17 -22.59 -7.33
CA ASP A 156 -2.17 -22.42 -8.39
C ASP A 156 -1.62 -21.64 -9.57
N ARG A 157 -0.87 -20.55 -9.31
CA ARG A 157 -0.15 -19.83 -10.37
C ARG A 157 0.82 -20.72 -11.10
N ASP A 158 1.65 -21.46 -10.34
CA ASP A 158 2.70 -22.30 -10.91
C ASP A 158 2.13 -23.43 -11.77
N LYS A 159 1.02 -24.04 -11.33
CA LYS A 159 0.27 -25.02 -12.11
C LYS A 159 -0.37 -24.42 -13.36
N TYR A 160 -1.01 -23.27 -13.24
CA TYR A 160 -1.67 -22.59 -14.35
C TYR A 160 -0.69 -22.21 -15.46
N ILE A 161 0.49 -21.67 -15.09
CA ILE A 161 1.53 -21.27 -16.05
C ILE A 161 2.36 -22.47 -16.52
N GLY A 162 2.39 -23.55 -15.75
CA GLY A 162 3.25 -24.72 -16.00
C GLY A 162 4.70 -24.48 -15.57
N TRP A 163 4.94 -23.66 -14.55
CA TRP A 163 6.29 -23.37 -14.08
C TRP A 163 6.87 -24.46 -13.17
N THR A 164 8.09 -24.89 -13.52
CA THR A 164 8.95 -25.68 -12.62
C THR A 164 9.79 -24.78 -11.73
N SER A 165 10.35 -25.33 -10.64
CA SER A 165 11.25 -24.58 -9.76
C SER A 165 12.48 -24.06 -10.50
N ASP A 166 13.04 -24.85 -11.40
CA ASP A 166 14.20 -24.47 -12.22
C ASP A 166 13.88 -23.28 -13.14
N GLN A 167 12.75 -23.31 -13.81
CA GLN A 167 12.31 -22.22 -14.66
C GLN A 167 12.11 -20.91 -13.88
N LYS A 168 11.56 -21.00 -12.67
CA LYS A 168 11.37 -19.82 -11.83
C LYS A 168 12.69 -19.20 -11.38
N LEU A 169 13.63 -20.00 -10.92
CA LEU A 169 14.84 -19.55 -10.25
C LEU A 169 16.04 -19.46 -11.19
N LYS A 170 16.38 -20.56 -11.89
CA LYS A 170 17.55 -20.61 -12.78
C LYS A 170 17.34 -19.81 -14.05
N ASP A 171 16.18 -19.96 -14.70
CA ASP A 171 15.81 -19.21 -15.90
C ASP A 171 15.29 -17.80 -15.58
N LYS A 172 15.21 -17.44 -14.28
CA LYS A 172 14.78 -16.13 -13.79
C LYS A 172 13.41 -15.67 -14.28
N LYS A 173 12.51 -16.61 -14.66
CA LYS A 173 11.17 -16.27 -15.16
C LYS A 173 10.33 -15.52 -14.13
N LEU A 174 10.55 -15.78 -12.83
CA LEU A 174 9.90 -15.08 -11.74
C LEU A 174 10.20 -13.56 -11.74
N ASN A 175 11.30 -13.13 -12.34
CA ASN A 175 11.62 -11.72 -12.48
C ASN A 175 10.67 -10.95 -13.41
N ASN A 176 9.93 -11.67 -14.25
CA ASN A 176 8.94 -11.10 -15.17
C ASN A 176 7.52 -11.09 -14.59
N SER A 177 7.38 -11.44 -13.32
CA SER A 177 6.10 -11.34 -12.61
C SER A 177 6.21 -10.47 -11.36
N ALA A 178 5.07 -10.00 -10.88
CA ALA A 178 4.92 -9.24 -9.67
C ALA A 178 3.69 -9.70 -8.90
N ILE A 179 3.68 -9.46 -7.58
CA ILE A 179 2.47 -9.59 -6.78
C ILE A 179 1.84 -8.22 -6.59
N GLY A 180 0.55 -8.11 -6.90
CA GLY A 180 -0.27 -6.96 -6.55
C GLY A 180 -0.66 -7.05 -5.08
N SER A 181 0.15 -6.44 -4.21
CA SER A 181 -0.03 -6.51 -2.76
C SER A 181 -1.13 -5.58 -2.24
N CYS A 182 -1.47 -4.56 -3.02
CA CYS A 182 -2.61 -3.69 -2.76
C CYS A 182 -3.15 -3.20 -4.10
N ILE A 183 -4.41 -3.50 -4.41
CA ILE A 183 -5.11 -3.00 -5.59
C ILE A 183 -6.50 -2.63 -5.12
N MET A 184 -6.76 -1.34 -4.96
CA MET A 184 -8.00 -0.88 -4.36
C MET A 184 -8.49 0.43 -4.95
N ALA A 185 -9.81 0.55 -5.05
CA ALA A 185 -10.48 1.79 -5.39
C ALA A 185 -10.94 2.53 -4.13
N THR A 186 -10.95 3.86 -4.20
CA THR A 186 -11.51 4.72 -3.14
C THR A 186 -13.03 4.64 -3.11
N GLN A 187 -13.63 5.04 -1.99
CA GLN A 187 -15.08 5.16 -1.89
C GLN A 187 -15.51 6.62 -2.15
N PRO A 188 -16.65 6.85 -2.80
CA PRO A 188 -17.66 5.87 -3.24
C PRO A 188 -17.36 5.16 -4.58
N PHE A 189 -16.29 5.53 -5.28
CA PHE A 189 -15.97 5.04 -6.62
C PHE A 189 -15.87 3.50 -6.68
N GLY A 190 -15.25 2.88 -5.68
CA GLY A 190 -15.01 1.45 -5.65
C GLY A 190 -16.28 0.63 -5.54
N TYR A 191 -17.07 0.86 -4.49
CA TYR A 191 -18.24 0.05 -4.19
C TYR A 191 -19.45 0.45 -5.02
N ASN A 192 -19.81 1.74 -5.00
CA ASN A 192 -21.05 2.22 -5.62
C ASN A 192 -20.99 2.19 -7.16
N PHE A 193 -19.81 2.38 -7.74
CA PHE A 193 -19.64 2.51 -9.19
C PHE A 193 -18.74 1.40 -9.79
N LEU A 194 -18.48 0.33 -9.04
CA LEU A 194 -17.67 -0.82 -9.49
C LEU A 194 -16.26 -0.45 -9.97
N GLY A 195 -15.72 0.67 -9.49
CA GLY A 195 -14.42 1.20 -9.88
C GLY A 195 -13.23 0.30 -9.55
N GLY A 196 -13.41 -0.68 -8.66
CA GLY A 196 -12.39 -1.67 -8.35
C GLY A 196 -11.90 -2.46 -9.56
N LYS A 197 -12.79 -2.78 -10.51
CA LYS A 197 -12.42 -3.45 -11.77
C LYS A 197 -11.57 -2.57 -12.66
N LEU A 198 -11.87 -1.27 -12.73
CA LEU A 198 -11.07 -0.31 -13.49
C LEU A 198 -9.67 -0.18 -12.89
N VAL A 199 -9.56 0.00 -11.57
CA VAL A 199 -8.26 0.09 -10.89
C VAL A 199 -7.44 -1.20 -11.12
N ALA A 200 -8.06 -2.37 -11.03
CA ALA A 200 -7.40 -3.65 -11.32
C ALA A 200 -6.95 -3.77 -12.79
N ALA A 201 -7.75 -3.32 -13.74
CA ALA A 201 -7.38 -3.33 -15.16
C ALA A 201 -6.19 -2.41 -15.45
N LEU A 202 -6.12 -1.24 -14.83
CA LEU A 202 -5.03 -0.28 -15.00
C LEU A 202 -3.67 -0.82 -14.54
N VAL A 203 -3.66 -1.76 -13.59
CA VAL A 203 -2.42 -2.41 -13.12
C VAL A 203 -1.72 -3.17 -14.25
N THR A 204 -2.46 -3.73 -15.19
CA THR A 204 -1.93 -4.48 -16.34
C THR A 204 -1.63 -3.58 -17.54
N GLY A 205 -1.91 -2.28 -17.43
CA GLY A 205 -1.77 -1.32 -18.51
C GLY A 205 -0.31 -1.04 -18.91
N GLU A 206 -0.16 -0.47 -20.08
CA GLU A 206 1.15 -0.17 -20.67
C GLU A 206 1.98 0.78 -19.79
N THR A 207 1.36 1.77 -19.17
CA THR A 207 2.02 2.72 -18.25
C THR A 207 2.73 1.99 -17.12
N VAL A 208 2.09 1.01 -16.50
CA VAL A 208 2.68 0.23 -15.39
C VAL A 208 3.78 -0.69 -15.89
N ARG A 209 3.59 -1.32 -17.04
CA ARG A 209 4.60 -2.19 -17.67
C ARG A 209 5.87 -1.42 -18.05
N ASN A 210 5.72 -0.23 -18.62
CA ASN A 210 6.83 0.63 -19.00
C ASN A 210 7.57 1.14 -17.77
N LEU A 211 6.86 1.59 -16.73
CA LEU A 211 7.45 1.99 -15.47
C LEU A 211 8.25 0.86 -14.82
N TRP A 212 7.68 -0.36 -14.79
CA TRP A 212 8.37 -1.53 -14.23
C TRP A 212 9.67 -1.83 -14.99
N LYS A 213 9.62 -1.75 -16.32
CA LYS A 213 10.79 -1.94 -17.18
C LYS A 213 11.85 -0.86 -16.97
N GLU A 214 11.41 0.40 -16.83
CA GLU A 214 12.31 1.53 -16.56
C GLU A 214 13.04 1.37 -15.21
N LEU A 215 12.31 0.99 -14.16
CA LEU A 215 12.87 0.89 -12.81
C LEU A 215 13.73 -0.37 -12.61
N TYR A 216 13.40 -1.49 -13.25
CA TYR A 216 13.99 -2.79 -12.95
C TYR A 216 14.63 -3.48 -14.15
N GLY A 217 14.56 -2.89 -15.33
CA GLY A 217 15.13 -3.46 -16.56
C GLY A 217 14.44 -4.74 -17.07
N GLN A 218 13.26 -5.08 -16.53
CA GLN A 218 12.57 -6.33 -16.79
C GLN A 218 11.16 -6.10 -17.32
N VAL A 219 10.74 -6.95 -18.25
CA VAL A 219 9.37 -6.90 -18.78
C VAL A 219 8.41 -7.51 -17.75
N LEU A 220 7.41 -6.77 -17.36
CA LEU A 220 6.32 -7.29 -16.54
C LEU A 220 5.35 -8.09 -17.43
N ALA A 221 5.42 -9.43 -17.35
CA ALA A 221 4.60 -10.33 -18.14
C ALA A 221 3.29 -10.74 -17.44
N GLY A 222 3.30 -10.75 -16.11
CA GLY A 222 2.13 -11.13 -15.33
C GLY A 222 2.10 -10.53 -13.93
N ILE A 223 0.91 -10.44 -13.37
CA ILE A 223 0.68 -9.96 -12.01
C ILE A 223 -0.17 -11.00 -11.29
N THR A 224 0.31 -11.45 -10.15
CA THR A 224 -0.42 -12.34 -9.25
C THR A 224 -1.12 -11.51 -8.18
N THR A 225 -2.36 -11.82 -7.88
CA THR A 225 -3.09 -11.23 -6.76
C THR A 225 -3.59 -12.33 -5.85
N THR A 226 -3.70 -12.05 -4.55
CA THR A 226 -4.36 -12.92 -3.59
C THR A 226 -5.73 -12.39 -3.29
N SER A 227 -6.76 -13.24 -3.36
CA SER A 227 -8.11 -12.86 -2.96
C SER A 227 -8.28 -13.03 -1.46
N LEU A 228 -8.94 -12.06 -0.81
CA LEU A 228 -9.39 -12.21 0.58
C LEU A 228 -10.54 -13.21 0.72
N TYR A 229 -11.21 -13.50 -0.40
CA TYR A 229 -12.38 -14.39 -0.49
C TYR A 229 -12.07 -15.64 -1.30
N GLY A 230 -10.82 -16.04 -1.39
CA GLY A 230 -10.44 -17.29 -2.04
C GLY A 230 -11.01 -18.49 -1.29
N SER A 231 -11.79 -19.30 -1.95
CA SER A 231 -12.25 -20.61 -1.48
C SER A 231 -11.11 -21.62 -1.53
#